data_eb73336f724b53f56f1a38b31063ee89
#
_entry.id   eb73336f724b53f56f1a38b31063ee89
#
_cell.length_a   1.000
_cell.length_b   1.000
_cell.length_c   1.000
_cell.angle_alpha   90.00
_cell.angle_beta   90.00
_cell.angle_gamma   90.00
#
_symmetry.space_group_name_H-M   'P 1'
#
loop_
_entity.id
_entity.type
_entity.pdbx_description
1 polymer ?
#
loop_
_entity_poly.entity_id
_entity_poly.type
_entity_poly.pdbx_seq_one_letter_code
_entity_poly.pdbx_strand_id
1 'polypeptide(L)'
;MNKKIISALLCGAMVLSCAAPVMAADKAGDGQKIALVGKSAGNAFFEIAAKAFKETAEAEGATVDVVYPEAATADAQIKVLDNLISQQPDAICISANDVNALQAKLEEAMDAGIKVSSFDSA
;
A
#
# COMPACT_ATOMS: atom_id res chain seq x y z
N MET A 1 36.42 -5.78 74.51
CA MET A 1 35.00 -5.82 74.83
C MET A 1 34.19 -5.49 73.60
N ASN A 2 33.33 -6.33 73.25
CA ASN A 2 32.64 -6.44 71.95
C ASN A 2 31.65 -5.32 71.69
N LYS A 3 31.76 -4.68 70.55
CA LYS A 3 30.67 -3.85 70.03
C LYS A 3 30.31 -4.36 68.61
N LYS A 4 29.19 -5.03 68.60
CA LYS A 4 28.56 -5.53 67.37
C LYS A 4 28.03 -4.32 66.55
N ILE A 5 28.57 -4.16 65.37
CA ILE A 5 28.07 -3.22 64.38
C ILE A 5 27.06 -3.98 63.54
N ILE A 6 25.79 -3.64 63.69
CA ILE A 6 24.75 -4.11 62.81
C ILE A 6 24.74 -3.22 61.59
N SER A 7 25.18 -3.81 60.49
CA SER A 7 25.12 -3.17 59.17
C SER A 7 23.75 -3.45 58.57
N ALA A 8 22.90 -2.46 58.54
CA ALA A 8 21.63 -2.54 57.84
C ALA A 8 21.88 -2.35 56.30
N LEU A 9 21.76 -3.45 55.59
CA LEU A 9 21.82 -3.44 54.12
C LEU A 9 20.48 -2.95 53.59
N LEU A 10 20.43 -1.70 53.15
CA LEU A 10 19.29 -1.12 52.48
C LEU A 10 19.36 -1.52 50.98
N CYS A 11 18.67 -2.64 50.64
CA CYS A 11 18.47 -3.03 49.28
C CYS A 11 17.49 -2.07 48.59
N GLY A 12 18.01 -1.04 47.94
CA GLY A 12 17.28 -0.22 47.02
C GLY A 12 17.09 -0.96 45.71
N ALA A 13 15.93 -1.56 45.52
CA ALA A 13 15.54 -2.09 44.22
C ALA A 13 15.25 -0.91 43.28
N MET A 14 16.23 -0.52 42.47
CA MET A 14 16.01 0.31 41.29
C MET A 14 15.23 -0.49 40.28
N VAL A 15 13.92 -0.32 40.25
CA VAL A 15 13.10 -0.75 39.10
C VAL A 15 13.43 0.18 37.95
N LEU A 16 14.40 -0.24 37.13
CA LEU A 16 14.67 0.42 35.86
C LEU A 16 13.48 0.09 34.92
N SER A 17 12.48 0.97 34.94
CA SER A 17 11.40 0.94 33.96
C SER A 17 12.00 1.24 32.59
N CYS A 18 12.36 0.20 31.85
CA CYS A 18 12.61 0.29 30.43
C CYS A 18 11.28 0.60 29.74
N ALA A 19 10.94 1.87 29.68
CA ALA A 19 9.98 2.34 28.68
C ALA A 19 10.65 2.15 27.32
N ALA A 20 10.48 0.98 26.71
CA ALA A 20 10.79 0.82 25.30
C ALA A 20 9.92 1.84 24.56
N PRO A 21 10.50 2.66 23.66
CA PRO A 21 9.68 3.50 22.81
C PRO A 21 8.77 2.55 22.02
N VAL A 22 7.47 2.71 22.19
CA VAL A 22 6.51 2.10 21.27
C VAL A 22 6.76 2.82 19.97
N MET A 23 7.57 2.19 19.10
CA MET A 23 7.67 2.62 17.73
C MET A 23 6.27 2.48 17.15
N ALA A 24 5.67 3.59 16.73
CA ALA A 24 4.46 3.53 15.93
C ALA A 24 4.78 2.59 14.78
N ALA A 25 4.03 1.50 14.66
CA ALA A 25 4.20 0.60 13.52
C ALA A 25 4.02 1.45 12.26
N ASP A 26 5.02 1.42 11.38
CA ASP A 26 4.91 2.08 10.08
C ASP A 26 3.66 1.54 9.39
N LYS A 27 2.85 2.45 8.86
CA LYS A 27 1.64 2.06 8.13
C LYS A 27 2.05 1.25 6.90
N ALA A 28 1.31 0.21 6.59
CA ALA A 28 1.66 -0.73 5.51
C ALA A 28 1.83 -0.05 4.13
N GLY A 29 1.13 1.06 3.92
CA GLY A 29 1.16 1.83 2.67
C GLY A 29 2.05 3.07 2.71
N ASP A 30 2.78 3.33 3.80
CA ASP A 30 3.49 4.58 3.98
C ASP A 30 4.48 4.86 2.85
N GLY A 31 4.31 6.02 2.20
CA GLY A 31 5.12 6.44 1.06
C GLY A 31 4.87 5.70 -0.26
N GLN A 32 3.96 4.70 -0.30
CA GLN A 32 3.64 3.96 -1.53
C GLN A 32 2.77 4.81 -2.47
N LYS A 33 3.07 4.72 -3.76
CA LYS A 33 2.25 5.31 -4.84
C LYS A 33 1.53 4.19 -5.57
N ILE A 34 0.22 4.19 -5.51
CA ILE A 34 -0.63 3.15 -6.08
C ILE A 34 -1.51 3.75 -7.16
N ALA A 35 -1.55 3.12 -8.33
CA ALA A 35 -2.51 3.45 -9.37
C ALA A 35 -3.66 2.43 -9.36
N LEU A 36 -4.89 2.90 -9.27
CA LEU A 36 -6.09 2.09 -9.42
C LEU A 36 -6.70 2.33 -10.80
N VAL A 37 -6.76 1.29 -11.62
CA VAL A 37 -7.27 1.37 -13.00
C VAL A 37 -8.62 0.67 -13.10
N GLY A 38 -9.67 1.44 -13.35
CA GLY A 38 -11.01 0.92 -13.62
C GLY A 38 -11.23 0.58 -15.10
N LYS A 39 -12.38 -0.05 -15.40
CA LYS A 39 -12.75 -0.40 -16.79
C LYS A 39 -13.26 0.80 -17.59
N SER A 40 -13.99 1.69 -16.95
CA SER A 40 -14.55 2.89 -17.57
C SER A 40 -14.95 3.92 -16.52
N ALA A 41 -14.92 5.19 -16.89
CA ALA A 41 -15.50 6.26 -16.09
C ALA A 41 -17.04 6.21 -16.10
N GLY A 42 -17.68 6.83 -15.11
CA GLY A 42 -19.15 6.96 -15.04
C GLY A 42 -19.90 5.68 -14.67
N ASN A 43 -19.20 4.60 -14.31
CA ASN A 43 -19.82 3.40 -13.78
C ASN A 43 -19.80 3.44 -12.26
N ALA A 44 -20.99 3.50 -11.65
CA ALA A 44 -21.15 3.64 -10.20
C ALA A 44 -20.42 2.53 -9.39
N PHE A 45 -20.34 1.31 -9.90
CA PHE A 45 -19.59 0.23 -9.25
C PHE A 45 -18.11 0.60 -9.10
N PHE A 46 -17.46 1.03 -10.19
CA PHE A 46 -16.05 1.39 -10.16
C PHE A 46 -15.79 2.66 -9.36
N GLU A 47 -16.70 3.62 -9.37
CA GLU A 47 -16.58 4.84 -8.57
C GLU A 47 -16.65 4.55 -7.07
N ILE A 48 -17.58 3.69 -6.65
CA ILE A 48 -17.69 3.25 -5.24
C ILE A 48 -16.47 2.43 -4.84
N ALA A 49 -16.04 1.47 -5.67
CA ALA A 49 -14.86 0.66 -5.41
C ALA A 49 -13.59 1.51 -5.31
N ALA A 50 -13.41 2.46 -6.23
CA ALA A 50 -12.27 3.36 -6.24
C ALA A 50 -12.25 4.27 -5.00
N LYS A 51 -13.40 4.79 -4.60
CA LYS A 51 -13.50 5.60 -3.37
C LYS A 51 -13.08 4.80 -2.15
N ALA A 52 -13.64 3.60 -1.96
CA ALA A 52 -13.34 2.75 -0.82
C ALA A 52 -11.85 2.32 -0.81
N PHE A 53 -11.31 1.95 -1.97
CA PHE A 53 -9.90 1.60 -2.12
C PHE A 53 -9.00 2.77 -1.73
N LYS A 54 -9.27 3.95 -2.28
CA LYS A 54 -8.49 5.17 -2.03
C LYS A 54 -8.52 5.55 -0.55
N GLU A 55 -9.69 5.63 0.07
CA GLU A 55 -9.84 5.97 1.48
C GLU A 55 -9.08 4.99 2.38
N THR A 56 -9.15 3.68 2.07
CA THR A 56 -8.47 2.64 2.86
C THR A 56 -6.95 2.72 2.70
N ALA A 57 -6.46 2.82 1.47
CA ALA A 57 -5.03 2.86 1.21
C ALA A 57 -4.38 4.17 1.72
N GLU A 58 -5.07 5.31 1.61
CA GLU A 58 -4.61 6.59 2.14
C GLU A 58 -4.60 6.61 3.68
N ALA A 59 -5.54 5.92 4.32
CA ALA A 59 -5.52 5.73 5.78
C ALA A 59 -4.28 4.93 6.23
N GLU A 60 -3.75 4.06 5.37
CA GLU A 60 -2.50 3.30 5.57
C GLU A 60 -1.25 4.06 5.09
N GLY A 61 -1.37 5.31 4.67
CA GLY A 61 -0.24 6.18 4.30
C GLY A 61 0.15 6.16 2.83
N ALA A 62 -0.58 5.43 1.97
CA ALA A 62 -0.33 5.42 0.53
C ALA A 62 -0.89 6.68 -0.15
N THR A 63 -0.39 6.97 -1.35
CA THR A 63 -1.02 7.90 -2.29
C THR A 63 -1.70 7.08 -3.39
N VAL A 64 -2.95 7.37 -3.71
CA VAL A 64 -3.72 6.63 -4.71
C VAL A 64 -4.18 7.53 -5.84
N ASP A 65 -3.74 7.18 -7.06
CA ASP A 65 -4.24 7.76 -8.30
C ASP A 65 -5.30 6.84 -8.91
N VAL A 66 -6.51 7.35 -9.10
CA VAL A 66 -7.59 6.62 -9.76
C VAL A 66 -7.61 7.02 -11.22
N VAL A 67 -7.44 6.04 -12.10
CA VAL A 67 -7.34 6.27 -13.55
C VAL A 67 -8.38 5.44 -14.28
N TYR A 68 -9.08 6.08 -15.20
CA TYR A 68 -10.01 5.41 -16.10
C TYR A 68 -9.54 5.57 -17.55
N PRO A 69 -9.66 4.52 -18.37
CA PRO A 69 -9.43 4.64 -19.81
C PRO A 69 -10.54 5.48 -20.46
N GLU A 70 -10.24 6.10 -21.58
CA GLU A 70 -11.19 6.90 -22.38
C GLU A 70 -12.35 6.06 -22.97
N ALA A 71 -12.16 4.74 -23.06
CA ALA A 71 -13.15 3.77 -23.49
C ALA A 71 -12.98 2.45 -22.74
N ALA A 72 -14.06 1.68 -22.60
CA ALA A 72 -14.05 0.36 -21.94
C ALA A 72 -13.48 -0.71 -22.89
N THR A 73 -12.24 -0.54 -23.32
CA THR A 73 -11.54 -1.46 -24.24
C THR A 73 -10.14 -1.77 -23.73
N ALA A 74 -9.59 -2.92 -24.11
CA ALA A 74 -8.22 -3.29 -23.79
C ALA A 74 -7.20 -2.28 -24.37
N ASP A 75 -7.39 -1.83 -25.60
CA ASP A 75 -6.51 -0.86 -26.25
C ASP A 75 -6.42 0.47 -25.47
N ALA A 76 -7.55 0.93 -24.94
CA ALA A 76 -7.57 2.13 -24.12
C ALA A 76 -6.88 1.90 -22.76
N GLN A 77 -7.01 0.71 -22.16
CA GLN A 77 -6.29 0.34 -20.96
C GLN A 77 -4.78 0.16 -21.19
N ILE A 78 -4.36 -0.36 -22.35
CA ILE A 78 -2.94 -0.46 -22.71
C ILE A 78 -2.30 0.93 -22.71
N LYS A 79 -2.95 1.94 -23.28
CA LYS A 79 -2.44 3.33 -23.25
C LYS A 79 -2.31 3.88 -21.84
N VAL A 80 -3.26 3.55 -20.96
CA VAL A 80 -3.17 3.92 -19.53
C VAL A 80 -1.98 3.24 -18.88
N LEU A 81 -1.78 1.93 -19.13
CA LEU A 81 -0.65 1.18 -18.59
C LEU A 81 0.70 1.70 -19.10
N ASP A 82 0.82 2.08 -20.38
CA ASP A 82 2.02 2.71 -20.94
C ASP A 82 2.41 3.97 -20.16
N ASN A 83 1.43 4.82 -19.88
CA ASN A 83 1.65 6.03 -19.11
C ASN A 83 2.04 5.72 -17.65
N LEU A 84 1.39 4.76 -17.02
CA LEU A 84 1.68 4.36 -15.64
C LEU A 84 3.05 3.72 -15.51
N ILE A 85 3.44 2.84 -16.44
CA ILE A 85 4.80 2.25 -16.46
C ILE A 85 5.86 3.34 -16.54
N SER A 86 5.62 4.37 -17.36
CA SER A 86 6.53 5.51 -17.46
C SER A 86 6.61 6.35 -16.17
N GLN A 87 5.55 6.39 -15.38
CA GLN A 87 5.50 7.12 -14.10
C GLN A 87 6.10 6.34 -12.93
N GLN A 88 6.30 5.03 -13.10
CA GLN A 88 6.90 4.15 -12.10
C GLN A 88 6.18 4.21 -10.72
N PRO A 89 4.87 3.93 -10.63
CA PRO A 89 4.23 3.74 -9.34
C PRO A 89 4.77 2.48 -8.65
N ASP A 90 4.58 2.37 -7.36
CA ASP A 90 4.97 1.16 -6.60
C ASP A 90 4.05 -0.02 -6.91
N ALA A 91 2.78 0.27 -7.20
CA ALA A 91 1.79 -0.76 -7.53
C ALA A 91 0.72 -0.25 -8.51
N ILE A 92 0.20 -1.18 -9.31
CA ILE A 92 -0.98 -1.00 -10.15
C ILE A 92 -2.02 -2.05 -9.72
N CYS A 93 -3.23 -1.59 -9.40
CA CYS A 93 -4.39 -2.45 -9.17
C CYS A 93 -5.39 -2.21 -10.31
N ILE A 94 -5.73 -3.25 -11.07
CA ILE A 94 -6.51 -3.08 -12.30
C ILE A 94 -7.71 -4.02 -12.36
N SER A 95 -8.84 -3.49 -12.85
CA SER A 95 -9.95 -4.31 -13.37
C SER A 95 -9.82 -4.38 -14.89
N ALA A 96 -9.48 -5.56 -15.40
CA ALA A 96 -9.15 -5.74 -16.81
C ALA A 96 -10.40 -5.79 -17.70
N ASN A 97 -10.40 -5.06 -18.82
CA ASN A 97 -11.43 -5.20 -19.85
C ASN A 97 -11.27 -6.50 -20.64
N ASP A 98 -10.04 -6.92 -20.89
CA ASP A 98 -9.70 -8.21 -21.51
C ASP A 98 -8.32 -8.65 -20.97
N VAL A 99 -8.34 -9.71 -20.16
CA VAL A 99 -7.14 -10.21 -19.48
C VAL A 99 -6.08 -10.68 -20.48
N ASN A 100 -6.50 -11.39 -21.53
CA ASN A 100 -5.56 -11.93 -22.51
C ASN A 100 -4.88 -10.82 -23.32
N ALA A 101 -5.64 -9.79 -23.69
CA ALA A 101 -5.09 -8.65 -24.42
C ALA A 101 -4.14 -7.79 -23.57
N LEU A 102 -4.35 -7.75 -22.25
CA LEU A 102 -3.52 -6.95 -21.34
C LEU A 102 -2.30 -7.70 -20.81
N GLN A 103 -2.24 -9.02 -20.91
CA GLN A 103 -1.23 -9.86 -20.28
C GLN A 103 0.19 -9.34 -20.53
N ALA A 104 0.58 -9.16 -21.79
CA ALA A 104 1.94 -8.72 -22.13
C ALA A 104 2.30 -7.34 -21.53
N LYS A 105 1.32 -6.44 -21.44
CA LYS A 105 1.53 -5.11 -20.85
C LYS A 105 1.63 -5.17 -19.33
N LEU A 106 0.89 -6.06 -18.69
CA LEU A 106 1.00 -6.28 -17.24
C LEU A 106 2.33 -6.97 -16.88
N GLU A 107 2.80 -7.90 -17.70
CA GLU A 107 4.13 -8.51 -17.56
C GLU A 107 5.23 -7.44 -17.69
N GLU A 108 5.13 -6.52 -18.66
CA GLU A 108 6.05 -5.39 -18.80
C GLU A 108 6.09 -4.51 -17.54
N ALA A 109 4.93 -4.23 -16.95
CA ALA A 109 4.87 -3.48 -15.68
C ALA A 109 5.59 -4.23 -14.54
N MET A 110 5.39 -5.54 -14.43
CA MET A 110 6.06 -6.36 -13.42
C MET A 110 7.57 -6.42 -13.64
N ASP A 111 8.01 -6.55 -14.89
CA ASP A 111 9.43 -6.54 -15.26
C ASP A 111 10.09 -5.18 -14.94
N ALA A 112 9.33 -4.09 -15.01
CA ALA A 112 9.75 -2.76 -14.57
C ALA A 112 9.80 -2.59 -13.04
N GLY A 113 9.47 -3.62 -12.26
CA GLY A 113 9.48 -3.63 -10.80
C GLY A 113 8.18 -3.13 -10.15
N ILE A 114 7.13 -2.89 -10.93
CA ILE A 114 5.83 -2.46 -10.42
C ILE A 114 5.04 -3.68 -9.94
N LYS A 115 4.48 -3.61 -8.74
CA LYS A 115 3.59 -4.66 -8.23
C LYS A 115 2.25 -4.57 -8.95
N VAL A 116 1.75 -5.70 -9.44
CA VAL A 116 0.46 -5.74 -10.15
C VAL A 116 -0.52 -6.62 -9.40
N SER A 117 -1.73 -6.12 -9.22
CA SER A 117 -2.87 -6.87 -8.70
C SER A 117 -4.12 -6.60 -9.52
N SER A 118 -5.07 -7.51 -9.47
CA SER A 118 -6.36 -7.36 -10.15
C SER A 118 -7.52 -7.35 -9.15
N PHE A 119 -8.62 -6.78 -9.56
CA PHE A 119 -9.89 -6.83 -8.85
C PHE A 119 -11.05 -6.94 -9.85
N ASP A 120 -12.20 -7.44 -9.40
CA ASP A 120 -13.42 -7.66 -10.19
C ASP A 120 -13.23 -8.65 -11.35
N SER A 121 -12.33 -8.39 -12.25
CA SER A 121 -11.95 -9.33 -13.31
C SER A 121 -10.43 -9.39 -13.48
N ALA A 122 -9.94 -10.63 -13.50
CA ALA A 122 -8.54 -11.02 -13.61
C ALA A 122 -8.39 -12.11 -14.65
#